data_4dd14fca77886496b5668a58d5f28e8e
#
_entry.id   4dd14fca77886496b5668a58d5f28e8e
#
_cell.length_a   1.000
_cell.length_b   1.000
_cell.length_c   1.000
_cell.angle_alpha   90.00
_cell.angle_beta   90.00
_cell.angle_gamma   90.00
#
_symmetry.space_group_name_H-M   'P 1'
#
loop_
_entity.id
_entity.type
_entity.pdbx_description
1 polymer ?
#
loop_
_entity_poly.entity_id
_entity_poly.type
_entity_poly.pdbx_seq_one_letter_code
_entity_poly.pdbx_strand_id
1 'polypeptide(L)'
;MLAMLLSACGGTAESPRGELEARRAALQQVIAEDPQAIAERVALARVAIALGDGIGAEAAVRGALAVGANEAALRPLLARAYALQGDERRALAELDAGPVTPEMMGEAAWVAGDVHLANGHLGAARDAYDRAVHELPRSSALWVDVARFRDANADMRGARDAVDYAIELDAANSAALAYKANLVRRAEGLDAALGWYDRALAADPDNASALIDQAATLGDLGRYRDMLTALRRAAPLVPREPRIYYLQAVLAARAGNYPLARSLLQRTRGALDAEPGFMLLSAVIELELGGEAIAASWAERLLTEQPHNFTAPRLLGAAEWAGGDAEAALVALRPLVERPDADSWSLLLAARAAAEQGRDIESADYQARAATLARGEAVPFAVDADYGLLTMAADAAPLDPAKAIPAISADMARGKAVRAIERAIRLRDANPGVADAHILLGDAALAGGRHALAVEAYRAARDLDAGERTTLRLANALYRAGDAAGSGAAIMALRDRQPSSIAADRIAGHLAMELGHWDAAIAHFERVRRRIGDRDAVVLRELARAWAAKGDDARALVLVDRAYRLQPLNAAIMEFYAALLERRGKRQAAADLRDKAAQIGR
;
A
#
# COMPACT_ATOMS: atom_id res chain seq x y z
N MET A 1 31.56 -43.94 29.77
CA MET A 1 32.16 -44.06 28.43
C MET A 1 31.03 -44.21 27.42
N LEU A 2 30.19 -43.20 27.31
CA LEU A 2 29.11 -43.11 26.30
C LEU A 2 28.74 -41.64 26.02
N ALA A 3 29.79 -40.79 25.83
CA ALA A 3 29.63 -39.37 25.59
C ALA A 3 30.63 -38.88 24.53
N MET A 4 30.81 -39.65 23.45
CA MET A 4 31.62 -39.24 22.29
C MET A 4 31.26 -40.06 21.05
N LEU A 5 30.07 -39.85 20.47
CA LEU A 5 29.76 -40.33 19.12
C LEU A 5 28.47 -39.61 18.61
N LEU A 6 28.44 -38.26 18.67
CA LEU A 6 27.48 -37.44 17.94
C LEU A 6 28.15 -36.14 17.48
N SER A 7 29.18 -36.29 16.67
CA SER A 7 29.82 -35.15 16.00
C SER A 7 30.28 -35.60 14.63
N ALA A 8 29.36 -35.71 13.68
CA ALA A 8 29.59 -35.69 12.24
C ALA A 8 28.27 -35.98 11.48
N CYS A 9 27.27 -35.14 11.63
CA CYS A 9 26.28 -34.89 10.60
C CYS A 9 26.02 -33.40 10.65
N GLY A 10 26.24 -32.68 9.54
CA GLY A 10 25.97 -31.27 9.42
C GLY A 10 24.50 -30.98 9.73
N GLY A 11 24.21 -30.72 11.01
CA GLY A 11 22.91 -30.30 11.48
C GLY A 11 22.67 -28.89 10.94
N THR A 12 21.72 -28.75 10.03
CA THR A 12 21.02 -27.50 9.82
C THR A 12 20.50 -27.10 11.22
N ALA A 13 20.90 -25.90 11.70
CA ALA A 13 20.36 -25.36 12.94
C ALA A 13 18.83 -25.46 12.86
N GLU A 14 18.20 -26.10 13.86
CA GLU A 14 16.74 -26.17 13.92
C GLU A 14 16.20 -24.73 13.95
N SER A 15 15.10 -24.49 13.24
CA SER A 15 14.46 -23.17 13.29
C SER A 15 13.89 -22.92 14.68
N PRO A 16 13.74 -21.64 15.11
CA PRO A 16 13.12 -21.32 16.40
C PRO A 16 11.75 -22.01 16.60
N ARG A 17 10.99 -22.17 15.51
CA ARG A 17 9.73 -22.92 15.53
C ARG A 17 9.95 -24.41 15.77
N GLY A 18 10.94 -25.01 15.10
CA GLY A 18 11.29 -26.43 15.31
C GLY A 18 11.72 -26.73 16.74
N GLU A 19 12.49 -25.83 17.35
CA GLU A 19 12.87 -25.92 18.77
C GLU A 19 11.63 -25.87 19.70
N LEU A 20 10.66 -24.97 19.42
CA LEU A 20 9.42 -24.89 20.17
C LEU A 20 8.55 -26.15 20.01
N GLU A 21 8.48 -26.72 18.80
CA GLU A 21 7.74 -27.95 18.55
C GLU A 21 8.37 -29.15 19.22
N ALA A 22 9.70 -29.25 19.22
CA ALA A 22 10.43 -30.29 19.98
C ALA A 22 10.21 -30.14 21.48
N ARG A 23 10.26 -28.91 22.01
CA ARG A 23 9.98 -28.62 23.41
C ARG A 23 8.53 -28.95 23.80
N ARG A 24 7.56 -28.67 22.92
CA ARG A 24 6.16 -29.08 23.11
C ARG A 24 6.03 -30.58 23.27
N ALA A 25 6.65 -31.36 22.38
CA ALA A 25 6.61 -32.82 22.44
C ALA A 25 7.25 -33.36 23.74
N ALA A 26 8.39 -32.82 24.14
CA ALA A 26 9.05 -33.19 25.38
C ALA A 26 8.19 -32.90 26.62
N LEU A 27 7.55 -31.72 26.68
CA LEU A 27 6.65 -31.35 27.79
C LEU A 27 5.40 -32.24 27.83
N GLN A 28 4.83 -32.60 26.66
CA GLN A 28 3.70 -33.53 26.58
C GLN A 28 4.07 -34.92 27.10
N GLN A 29 5.28 -35.40 26.85
CA GLN A 29 5.76 -36.66 27.35
C GLN A 29 5.89 -36.61 28.89
N VAL A 30 6.51 -35.57 29.46
CA VAL A 30 6.65 -35.41 30.92
C VAL A 30 5.27 -35.36 31.61
N ILE A 31 4.31 -34.62 31.02
CA ILE A 31 2.93 -34.54 31.55
C ILE A 31 2.21 -35.91 31.49
N ALA A 32 2.52 -36.74 30.51
CA ALA A 32 1.96 -38.08 30.40
C ALA A 32 2.53 -39.03 31.47
N GLU A 33 3.79 -38.86 31.85
CA GLU A 33 4.47 -39.61 32.91
C GLU A 33 4.08 -39.10 34.30
N ASP A 34 3.94 -37.77 34.49
CA ASP A 34 3.45 -37.14 35.71
C ASP A 34 2.23 -36.25 35.45
N PRO A 35 1.00 -36.77 35.58
CA PRO A 35 -0.22 -35.99 35.39
C PRO A 35 -0.42 -34.81 36.38
N GLN A 36 0.35 -34.73 37.45
CA GLN A 36 0.29 -33.64 38.44
C GLN A 36 1.34 -32.55 38.19
N ALA A 37 2.13 -32.64 37.13
CA ALA A 37 3.19 -31.69 36.78
C ALA A 37 2.64 -30.30 36.38
N ILE A 38 2.43 -29.41 37.34
CA ILE A 38 1.89 -28.04 37.14
C ILE A 38 2.85 -27.20 36.33
N ALA A 39 4.14 -27.20 36.66
CA ALA A 39 5.15 -26.37 36.03
C ALA A 39 5.27 -26.67 34.52
N GLU A 40 5.24 -27.95 34.17
CA GLU A 40 5.32 -28.42 32.77
C GLU A 40 4.08 -28.08 31.98
N ARG A 41 2.88 -28.11 32.60
CA ARG A 41 1.63 -27.65 31.95
C ARG A 41 1.67 -26.16 31.69
N VAL A 42 2.16 -25.35 32.62
CA VAL A 42 2.36 -23.92 32.44
C VAL A 42 3.40 -23.63 31.34
N ALA A 43 4.51 -24.39 31.34
CA ALA A 43 5.50 -24.30 30.28
C ALA A 43 4.92 -24.70 28.91
N LEU A 44 4.08 -25.74 28.86
CA LEU A 44 3.37 -26.15 27.65
C LEU A 44 2.43 -25.05 27.14
N ALA A 45 1.69 -24.38 28.06
CA ALA A 45 0.85 -23.24 27.69
C ALA A 45 1.66 -22.11 27.06
N ARG A 46 2.81 -21.75 27.64
CA ARG A 46 3.71 -20.71 27.08
C ARG A 46 4.27 -21.11 25.72
N VAL A 47 4.65 -22.37 25.53
CA VAL A 47 5.11 -22.89 24.23
C VAL A 47 3.97 -22.86 23.20
N ALA A 48 2.75 -23.25 23.57
CA ALA A 48 1.59 -23.19 22.70
C ALA A 48 1.27 -21.73 22.30
N ILE A 49 1.34 -20.77 23.23
CA ILE A 49 1.21 -19.33 22.95
C ILE A 49 2.27 -18.87 21.95
N ALA A 50 3.53 -19.24 22.15
CA ALA A 50 4.63 -18.89 21.26
C ALA A 50 4.47 -19.48 19.84
N LEU A 51 3.83 -20.65 19.73
CA LEU A 51 3.47 -21.29 18.46
C LEU A 51 2.19 -20.72 17.82
N GLY A 52 1.46 -19.81 18.50
CA GLY A 52 0.16 -19.29 18.06
C GLY A 52 -0.99 -20.29 18.22
N ASP A 53 -0.80 -21.38 18.98
CA ASP A 53 -1.81 -22.40 19.23
C ASP A 53 -2.67 -22.04 20.44
N GLY A 54 -3.68 -21.15 20.22
CA GLY A 54 -4.58 -20.71 21.28
C GLY A 54 -5.40 -21.85 21.91
N ILE A 55 -5.78 -22.86 21.12
CA ILE A 55 -6.55 -24.02 21.62
C ILE A 55 -5.65 -24.89 22.51
N GLY A 56 -4.44 -25.17 22.05
CA GLY A 56 -3.45 -25.92 22.85
C GLY A 56 -3.05 -25.18 24.12
N ALA A 57 -2.94 -23.86 24.06
CA ALA A 57 -2.65 -23.02 25.23
C ALA A 57 -3.79 -23.07 26.26
N GLU A 58 -5.05 -22.89 25.82
CA GLU A 58 -6.22 -23.02 26.70
C GLU A 58 -6.27 -24.40 27.37
N ALA A 59 -6.08 -25.46 26.60
CA ALA A 59 -6.10 -26.83 27.16
C ALA A 59 -4.99 -27.04 28.21
N ALA A 60 -3.79 -26.55 27.96
CA ALA A 60 -2.66 -26.64 28.89
C ALA A 60 -2.92 -25.84 30.18
N VAL A 61 -3.43 -24.60 30.08
CA VAL A 61 -3.79 -23.79 31.26
C VAL A 61 -4.91 -24.44 32.05
N ARG A 62 -5.99 -24.88 31.42
CA ARG A 62 -7.10 -25.58 32.12
C ARG A 62 -6.64 -26.87 32.76
N GLY A 63 -5.72 -27.60 32.10
CA GLY A 63 -5.09 -28.77 32.66
C GLY A 63 -4.25 -28.47 33.89
N ALA A 64 -3.55 -27.33 33.96
CA ALA A 64 -2.82 -26.88 35.14
C ALA A 64 -3.78 -26.49 36.28
N LEU A 65 -4.86 -25.77 35.99
CA LEU A 65 -5.89 -25.40 36.97
C LEU A 65 -6.57 -26.63 37.59
N ALA A 66 -6.87 -27.66 36.78
CA ALA A 66 -7.50 -28.90 37.24
C ALA A 66 -6.65 -29.68 38.27
N VAL A 67 -5.32 -29.50 38.26
CA VAL A 67 -4.39 -30.09 39.20
C VAL A 67 -3.94 -29.13 40.32
N GLY A 68 -4.65 -28.00 40.48
CA GLY A 68 -4.49 -27.10 41.62
C GLY A 68 -3.51 -25.93 41.39
N ALA A 69 -3.20 -25.58 40.17
CA ALA A 69 -2.41 -24.38 39.88
C ALA A 69 -3.13 -23.08 40.34
N ASN A 70 -2.35 -22.05 40.66
CA ASN A 70 -2.86 -20.75 41.08
C ASN A 70 -3.55 -20.05 39.93
N GLU A 71 -4.87 -19.87 40.03
CA GLU A 71 -5.69 -19.21 39.02
C GLU A 71 -5.24 -17.76 38.72
N ALA A 72 -4.94 -16.99 39.79
CA ALA A 72 -4.47 -15.60 39.64
C ALA A 72 -3.17 -15.48 38.84
N ALA A 73 -2.29 -16.49 38.90
CA ALA A 73 -1.05 -16.53 38.09
C ALA A 73 -1.27 -16.98 36.66
N LEU A 74 -2.34 -17.74 36.38
CA LEU A 74 -2.61 -18.29 35.04
C LEU A 74 -3.63 -17.49 34.24
N ARG A 75 -4.36 -16.59 34.86
CA ARG A 75 -5.37 -15.75 34.26
C ARG A 75 -4.89 -15.01 33.00
N PRO A 76 -3.71 -14.34 32.98
CA PRO A 76 -3.21 -13.68 31.77
C PRO A 76 -2.87 -14.66 30.64
N LEU A 77 -2.37 -15.88 30.98
CA LEU A 77 -2.10 -16.90 29.96
C LEU A 77 -3.39 -17.44 29.34
N LEU A 78 -4.45 -17.61 30.17
CA LEU A 78 -5.76 -18.03 29.66
C LEU A 78 -6.39 -16.93 28.79
N ALA A 79 -6.29 -15.68 29.20
CA ALA A 79 -6.74 -14.53 28.41
C ALA A 79 -5.98 -14.43 27.06
N ARG A 80 -4.66 -14.65 27.08
CA ARG A 80 -3.83 -14.71 25.85
C ARG A 80 -4.27 -15.85 24.95
N ALA A 81 -4.60 -17.02 25.52
CA ALA A 81 -5.10 -18.14 24.75
C ALA A 81 -6.45 -17.84 24.05
N TYR A 82 -7.35 -17.12 24.72
CA TYR A 82 -8.61 -16.66 24.10
C TYR A 82 -8.37 -15.61 23.02
N ALA A 83 -7.48 -14.65 23.25
CA ALA A 83 -7.10 -13.65 22.25
C ALA A 83 -6.54 -14.32 20.97
N LEU A 84 -5.68 -15.34 21.11
CA LEU A 84 -5.16 -16.12 19.97
C LEU A 84 -6.26 -16.91 19.22
N GLN A 85 -7.40 -17.19 19.86
CA GLN A 85 -8.55 -17.82 19.22
C GLN A 85 -9.51 -16.80 18.56
N GLY A 86 -9.23 -15.47 18.68
CA GLY A 86 -10.12 -14.40 18.23
C GLY A 86 -11.35 -14.22 19.11
N ASP A 87 -11.29 -14.66 20.37
CA ASP A 87 -12.38 -14.45 21.34
C ASP A 87 -11.98 -13.36 22.34
N GLU A 88 -12.00 -12.12 21.83
CA GLU A 88 -11.62 -10.91 22.60
C GLU A 88 -12.53 -10.72 23.82
N ARG A 89 -13.80 -11.08 23.69
CA ARG A 89 -14.77 -10.96 24.78
C ARG A 89 -14.39 -11.88 25.95
N ARG A 90 -14.06 -13.16 25.68
CA ARG A 90 -13.62 -14.07 26.75
C ARG A 90 -12.26 -13.66 27.30
N ALA A 91 -11.36 -13.13 26.47
CA ALA A 91 -10.06 -12.66 26.93
C ALA A 91 -10.19 -11.53 27.96
N LEU A 92 -10.99 -10.50 27.68
CA LEU A 92 -11.24 -9.40 28.65
C LEU A 92 -12.00 -9.88 29.88
N ALA A 93 -13.07 -10.69 29.70
CA ALA A 93 -13.83 -11.24 30.82
C ALA A 93 -12.94 -12.06 31.77
N GLU A 94 -11.97 -12.79 31.25
CA GLU A 94 -11.00 -13.53 32.07
C GLU A 94 -10.10 -12.60 32.88
N LEU A 95 -9.61 -11.52 32.30
CA LEU A 95 -8.79 -10.53 33.03
C LEU A 95 -9.58 -9.79 34.11
N ASP A 96 -10.89 -9.58 33.91
CA ASP A 96 -11.78 -8.91 34.86
C ASP A 96 -12.34 -9.87 35.92
N ALA A 97 -12.22 -11.19 35.75
CA ALA A 97 -12.85 -12.19 36.62
C ALA A 97 -12.25 -12.24 38.04
N GLY A 98 -11.07 -11.66 38.28
CA GLY A 98 -10.46 -11.61 39.61
C GLY A 98 -9.03 -11.07 39.61
N PRO A 99 -8.35 -11.12 40.77
CA PRO A 99 -7.01 -10.58 40.90
C PRO A 99 -6.00 -11.37 40.06
N VAL A 100 -4.93 -10.67 39.67
CA VAL A 100 -3.74 -11.22 39.01
C VAL A 100 -2.56 -11.10 39.97
N THR A 101 -1.64 -12.07 39.99
CA THR A 101 -0.45 -11.97 40.84
C THR A 101 0.44 -10.80 40.40
N PRO A 102 1.21 -10.18 41.32
CA PRO A 102 2.07 -9.03 40.95
C PRO A 102 3.01 -9.32 39.78
N GLU A 103 3.57 -10.53 39.70
CA GLU A 103 4.51 -10.94 38.65
C GLU A 103 3.84 -11.02 37.26
N MET A 104 2.51 -11.15 37.23
CA MET A 104 1.73 -11.31 36.01
C MET A 104 0.96 -10.03 35.61
N MET A 105 1.08 -8.93 36.38
CA MET A 105 0.38 -7.68 36.10
C MET A 105 0.78 -7.08 34.75
N GLY A 106 2.07 -7.12 34.42
CA GLY A 106 2.57 -6.65 33.14
C GLY A 106 2.04 -7.47 31.96
N GLU A 107 1.99 -8.79 32.09
CA GLU A 107 1.45 -9.67 31.04
C GLU A 107 -0.07 -9.48 30.88
N ALA A 108 -0.80 -9.32 31.98
CA ALA A 108 -2.23 -9.01 31.96
C ALA A 108 -2.53 -7.69 31.23
N ALA A 109 -1.77 -6.65 31.56
CA ALA A 109 -1.88 -5.36 30.91
C ALA A 109 -1.54 -5.43 29.43
N TRP A 110 -0.50 -6.20 29.06
CA TRP A 110 -0.14 -6.42 27.66
C TRP A 110 -1.26 -7.11 26.87
N VAL A 111 -1.82 -8.20 27.39
CA VAL A 111 -2.95 -8.91 26.75
C VAL A 111 -4.15 -7.98 26.59
N ALA A 112 -4.47 -7.18 27.62
CA ALA A 112 -5.56 -6.19 27.51
C ALA A 112 -5.28 -5.16 26.40
N GLY A 113 -4.04 -4.69 26.28
CA GLY A 113 -3.61 -3.79 25.20
C GLY A 113 -3.85 -4.37 23.82
N ASP A 114 -3.42 -5.60 23.58
CA ASP A 114 -3.60 -6.31 22.31
C ASP A 114 -5.08 -6.48 21.96
N VAL A 115 -5.93 -6.86 22.91
CA VAL A 115 -7.36 -7.05 22.71
C VAL A 115 -8.07 -5.72 22.43
N HIS A 116 -7.74 -4.66 23.19
CA HIS A 116 -8.31 -3.34 22.92
C HIS A 116 -7.88 -2.78 21.57
N LEU A 117 -6.63 -3.02 21.16
CA LEU A 117 -6.14 -2.62 19.84
C LEU A 117 -6.89 -3.34 18.72
N ALA A 118 -7.08 -4.66 18.85
CA ALA A 118 -7.83 -5.45 17.87
C ALA A 118 -9.28 -4.98 17.71
N ASN A 119 -9.90 -4.47 18.77
CA ASN A 119 -11.24 -3.90 18.76
C ASN A 119 -11.27 -2.40 18.37
N GLY A 120 -10.15 -1.78 18.04
CA GLY A 120 -10.08 -0.35 17.69
C GLY A 120 -10.28 0.61 18.88
N HIS A 121 -10.26 0.12 20.12
CA HIS A 121 -10.41 0.90 21.33
C HIS A 121 -9.08 1.57 21.72
N LEU A 122 -8.59 2.50 20.89
CA LEU A 122 -7.24 3.08 21.00
C LEU A 122 -6.95 3.74 22.36
N GLY A 123 -7.95 4.36 23.01
CA GLY A 123 -7.76 4.94 24.35
C GLY A 123 -7.46 3.89 25.41
N ALA A 124 -8.28 2.83 25.48
CA ALA A 124 -8.09 1.73 26.41
C ALA A 124 -6.80 0.93 26.11
N ALA A 125 -6.45 0.76 24.82
CA ALA A 125 -5.20 0.16 24.40
C ALA A 125 -3.99 0.95 24.90
N ARG A 126 -4.01 2.31 24.79
CA ARG A 126 -2.95 3.18 25.33
C ARG A 126 -2.72 2.92 26.82
N ASP A 127 -3.79 3.05 27.61
CA ASP A 127 -3.70 2.90 29.07
C ASP A 127 -3.18 1.51 29.47
N ALA A 128 -3.53 0.48 28.70
CA ALA A 128 -3.08 -0.86 28.93
C ALA A 128 -1.59 -1.06 28.56
N TYR A 129 -1.16 -0.57 27.38
CA TYR A 129 0.25 -0.64 27.00
C TYR A 129 1.16 0.21 27.88
N ASP A 130 0.71 1.37 28.35
CA ASP A 130 1.49 2.20 29.28
C ASP A 130 1.76 1.44 30.61
N ARG A 131 0.73 0.74 31.14
CA ARG A 131 0.92 -0.16 32.29
C ARG A 131 1.85 -1.34 31.98
N ALA A 132 1.68 -1.97 30.82
CA ALA A 132 2.52 -3.10 30.41
C ALA A 132 4.00 -2.70 30.30
N VAL A 133 4.29 -1.55 29.67
CA VAL A 133 5.66 -1.00 29.54
C VAL A 133 6.26 -0.64 30.89
N HIS A 134 5.46 -0.12 31.83
CA HIS A 134 5.92 0.15 33.20
C HIS A 134 6.43 -1.12 33.90
N GLU A 135 5.69 -2.23 33.77
CA GLU A 135 6.00 -3.52 34.42
C GLU A 135 7.06 -4.33 33.64
N LEU A 136 7.07 -4.23 32.30
CA LEU A 136 7.91 -5.01 31.39
C LEU A 136 8.77 -4.15 30.45
N PRO A 137 9.53 -3.17 30.96
CA PRO A 137 10.20 -2.16 30.10
C PRO A 137 11.27 -2.75 29.17
N ARG A 138 11.78 -3.94 29.44
CA ARG A 138 12.84 -4.61 28.66
C ARG A 138 12.31 -5.78 27.81
N SER A 139 11.01 -5.89 27.58
CA SER A 139 10.43 -6.92 26.72
C SER A 139 10.45 -6.45 25.26
N SER A 140 11.38 -6.98 24.46
CA SER A 140 11.45 -6.69 23.03
C SER A 140 10.13 -7.01 22.32
N ALA A 141 9.48 -8.11 22.67
CA ALA A 141 8.20 -8.51 22.08
C ALA A 141 7.06 -7.51 22.39
N LEU A 142 6.97 -7.02 23.64
CA LEU A 142 6.01 -5.97 24.00
C LEU A 142 6.23 -4.69 23.20
N TRP A 143 7.47 -4.27 22.99
CA TRP A 143 7.77 -3.07 22.22
C TRP A 143 7.40 -3.18 20.74
N VAL A 144 7.33 -4.38 20.16
CA VAL A 144 6.76 -4.61 18.82
C VAL A 144 5.26 -4.30 18.82
N ASP A 145 4.51 -4.74 19.85
CA ASP A 145 3.07 -4.49 19.93
C ASP A 145 2.77 -3.01 20.27
N VAL A 146 3.62 -2.37 21.07
CA VAL A 146 3.58 -0.90 21.28
C VAL A 146 3.83 -0.16 19.96
N ALA A 147 4.74 -0.63 19.10
CA ALA A 147 4.96 -0.05 17.79
C ALA A 147 3.72 -0.20 16.90
N ARG A 148 3.07 -1.36 16.90
CA ARG A 148 1.80 -1.60 16.18
C ARG A 148 0.68 -0.68 16.67
N PHE A 149 0.56 -0.53 17.98
CA PHE A 149 -0.41 0.39 18.59
C PHE A 149 -0.16 1.84 18.18
N ARG A 150 1.08 2.32 18.25
CA ARG A 150 1.43 3.69 17.85
C ARG A 150 1.16 3.94 16.36
N ASP A 151 1.46 2.96 15.53
CA ASP A 151 1.14 2.99 14.10
C ASP A 151 -0.37 3.05 13.84
N ALA A 152 -1.16 2.21 14.50
CA ALA A 152 -2.64 2.24 14.42
C ALA A 152 -3.22 3.59 14.91
N ASN A 153 -2.53 4.26 15.84
CA ASN A 153 -2.87 5.60 16.32
C ASN A 153 -2.25 6.73 15.46
N ALA A 154 -1.75 6.40 14.26
CA ALA A 154 -1.10 7.31 13.31
C ALA A 154 0.17 8.02 13.83
N ASP A 155 0.75 7.56 14.94
CA ASP A 155 2.04 8.05 15.46
C ASP A 155 3.20 7.31 14.80
N MET A 156 3.51 7.67 13.56
CA MET A 156 4.58 7.05 12.78
C MET A 156 5.96 7.20 13.40
N ARG A 157 6.24 8.34 14.06
CA ARG A 157 7.52 8.54 14.74
C ARG A 157 7.64 7.62 15.94
N GLY A 158 6.65 7.64 16.82
CA GLY A 158 6.63 6.77 17.98
C GLY A 158 6.63 5.28 17.62
N ALA A 159 6.01 4.89 16.50
CA ALA A 159 6.08 3.52 16.01
C ALA A 159 7.50 3.11 15.59
N ARG A 160 8.23 4.00 14.91
CA ARG A 160 9.64 3.77 14.54
C ARG A 160 10.53 3.68 15.78
N ASP A 161 10.39 4.64 16.70
CA ASP A 161 11.19 4.65 17.94
C ASP A 161 10.96 3.37 18.76
N ALA A 162 9.71 2.91 18.85
CA ALA A 162 9.36 1.69 19.58
C ALA A 162 9.94 0.42 18.95
N VAL A 163 9.85 0.29 17.62
CA VAL A 163 10.42 -0.90 16.95
C VAL A 163 11.95 -0.87 16.96
N ASP A 164 12.58 0.30 16.85
CA ASP A 164 14.03 0.43 16.94
C ASP A 164 14.51 0.04 18.34
N TYR A 165 13.81 0.47 19.39
CA TYR A 165 14.09 0.03 20.75
C TYR A 165 13.87 -1.48 20.94
N ALA A 166 12.84 -2.06 20.31
CA ALA A 166 12.66 -3.51 20.33
C ALA A 166 13.87 -4.26 19.74
N ILE A 167 14.43 -3.74 18.64
CA ILE A 167 15.63 -4.30 17.99
C ILE A 167 16.89 -4.06 18.83
N GLU A 168 17.00 -2.93 19.54
CA GLU A 168 18.10 -2.69 20.50
C GLU A 168 18.07 -3.67 21.66
N LEU A 169 16.89 -4.02 22.16
CA LEU A 169 16.72 -5.01 23.23
C LEU A 169 17.03 -6.44 22.76
N ASP A 170 16.66 -6.77 21.52
CA ASP A 170 16.91 -8.07 20.90
C ASP A 170 17.09 -7.93 19.40
N ALA A 171 18.33 -7.89 18.95
CA ALA A 171 18.71 -7.74 17.54
C ALA A 171 18.28 -8.92 16.65
N ALA A 172 17.96 -10.08 17.24
CA ALA A 172 17.48 -11.28 16.57
C ALA A 172 15.96 -11.44 16.64
N ASN A 173 15.23 -10.48 17.21
CA ASN A 173 13.77 -10.52 17.22
C ASN A 173 13.22 -10.39 15.80
N SER A 174 12.90 -11.54 15.19
CA SER A 174 12.38 -11.62 13.82
C SER A 174 11.08 -10.84 13.64
N ALA A 175 10.18 -10.78 14.63
CA ALA A 175 8.95 -10.01 14.58
C ALA A 175 9.23 -8.50 14.55
N ALA A 176 10.20 -8.02 15.36
CA ALA A 176 10.63 -6.62 15.34
C ALA A 176 11.24 -6.24 13.99
N LEU A 177 12.13 -7.08 13.45
CA LEU A 177 12.76 -6.86 12.14
C LEU A 177 11.74 -6.86 10.99
N ALA A 178 10.75 -7.77 11.02
CA ALA A 178 9.68 -7.82 10.04
C ALA A 178 8.76 -6.58 10.14
N TYR A 179 8.46 -6.14 11.36
CA TYR A 179 7.65 -4.94 11.54
C TYR A 179 8.41 -3.67 11.13
N LYS A 180 9.72 -3.59 11.39
CA LYS A 180 10.59 -2.54 10.84
C LYS A 180 10.54 -2.52 9.32
N ALA A 181 10.58 -3.69 8.66
CA ALA A 181 10.44 -3.80 7.21
C ALA A 181 9.11 -3.19 6.72
N ASN A 182 7.99 -3.45 7.42
CA ASN A 182 6.69 -2.88 7.09
C ASN A 182 6.67 -1.35 7.21
N LEU A 183 7.28 -0.78 8.26
CA LEU A 183 7.40 0.67 8.41
C LEU A 183 8.29 1.28 7.32
N VAL A 184 9.44 0.67 7.02
CA VAL A 184 10.36 1.08 5.96
C VAL A 184 9.69 0.98 4.59
N ARG A 185 8.92 -0.08 4.33
CA ARG A 185 8.17 -0.24 3.07
C ARG A 185 7.26 0.95 2.78
N ARG A 186 6.58 1.47 3.79
CA ARG A 186 5.69 2.63 3.66
C ARG A 186 6.45 3.95 3.58
N ALA A 187 7.47 4.11 4.41
CA ALA A 187 8.16 5.38 4.58
C ALA A 187 9.29 5.61 3.57
N GLU A 188 10.03 4.56 3.18
CA GLU A 188 11.23 4.66 2.36
C GLU A 188 11.08 3.96 1.01
N GLY A 189 10.18 2.96 0.94
CA GLY A 189 9.80 2.26 -0.28
C GLY A 189 10.07 0.76 -0.25
N LEU A 190 9.62 0.12 -1.34
CA LEU A 190 9.58 -1.34 -1.45
C LEU A 190 10.99 -1.96 -1.45
N ASP A 191 11.92 -1.37 -2.21
CA ASP A 191 13.28 -1.91 -2.33
C ASP A 191 14.03 -1.83 -0.99
N ALA A 192 13.87 -0.73 -0.23
CA ALA A 192 14.50 -0.54 1.07
C ALA A 192 14.01 -1.56 2.12
N ALA A 193 12.76 -1.99 2.04
CA ALA A 193 12.18 -2.94 2.98
C ALA A 193 12.75 -4.35 2.85
N LEU A 194 13.18 -4.77 1.63
CA LEU A 194 13.60 -6.15 1.39
C LEU A 194 14.76 -6.58 2.28
N GLY A 195 15.75 -5.69 2.50
CA GLY A 195 16.88 -5.99 3.39
C GLY A 195 16.48 -6.25 4.84
N TRP A 196 15.40 -5.63 5.32
CA TRP A 196 14.87 -5.86 6.65
C TRP A 196 14.10 -7.20 6.75
N TYR A 197 13.32 -7.56 5.70
CA TYR A 197 12.71 -8.90 5.63
C TYR A 197 13.77 -10.00 5.57
N ASP A 198 14.86 -9.80 4.81
CA ASP A 198 15.96 -10.77 4.74
C ASP A 198 16.61 -10.96 6.11
N ARG A 199 16.81 -9.89 6.89
CA ARG A 199 17.29 -9.98 8.28
C ARG A 199 16.30 -10.72 9.19
N ALA A 200 15.00 -10.43 9.06
CA ALA A 200 13.97 -11.13 9.83
C ALA A 200 13.98 -12.64 9.55
N LEU A 201 14.08 -13.02 8.27
CA LEU A 201 14.11 -14.41 7.84
C LEU A 201 15.47 -15.10 8.05
N ALA A 202 16.52 -14.34 8.27
CA ALA A 202 17.80 -14.88 8.74
C ALA A 202 17.75 -15.21 10.24
N ALA A 203 17.02 -14.42 11.04
CA ALA A 203 16.79 -14.66 12.46
C ALA A 203 15.78 -15.80 12.72
N ASP A 204 14.70 -15.84 11.93
CA ASP A 204 13.70 -16.91 11.95
C ASP A 204 13.25 -17.25 10.53
N PRO A 205 13.80 -18.31 9.92
CA PRO A 205 13.44 -18.75 8.56
C PRO A 205 11.97 -19.17 8.40
N ASP A 206 11.28 -19.51 9.50
CA ASP A 206 9.91 -19.98 9.55
C ASP A 206 8.92 -18.89 9.99
N ASN A 207 9.35 -17.63 10.06
CA ASN A 207 8.46 -16.51 10.30
C ASN A 207 7.50 -16.34 9.11
N ALA A 208 6.32 -16.98 9.23
CA ALA A 208 5.31 -16.97 8.16
C ALA A 208 4.82 -15.55 7.81
N SER A 209 4.67 -14.66 8.81
CA SER A 209 4.26 -13.28 8.59
C SER A 209 5.29 -12.52 7.74
N ALA A 210 6.58 -12.63 8.09
CA ALA A 210 7.66 -12.02 7.32
C ALA A 210 7.71 -12.54 5.88
N LEU A 211 7.52 -13.85 5.67
CA LEU A 211 7.46 -14.46 4.33
C LEU A 211 6.29 -13.92 3.49
N ILE A 212 5.11 -13.76 4.09
CA ILE A 212 3.91 -13.25 3.42
C ILE A 212 4.10 -11.76 3.06
N ASP A 213 4.60 -10.95 3.98
CA ASP A 213 4.83 -9.53 3.77
C ASP A 213 5.96 -9.28 2.75
N GLN A 214 7.04 -10.09 2.79
CA GLN A 214 8.06 -10.10 1.75
C GLN A 214 7.48 -10.48 0.40
N ALA A 215 6.63 -11.51 0.33
CA ALA A 215 5.98 -11.94 -0.91
C ALA A 215 5.10 -10.82 -1.49
N ALA A 216 4.32 -10.13 -0.66
CA ALA A 216 3.51 -8.98 -1.08
C ALA A 216 4.41 -7.87 -1.66
N THR A 217 5.51 -7.54 -0.96
CA THR A 217 6.48 -6.52 -1.41
C THR A 217 7.14 -6.90 -2.74
N LEU A 218 7.52 -8.16 -2.90
CA LEU A 218 8.07 -8.69 -4.16
C LEU A 218 7.05 -8.63 -5.31
N GLY A 219 5.77 -8.89 -5.01
CA GLY A 219 4.68 -8.76 -5.97
C GLY A 219 4.50 -7.33 -6.47
N ASP A 220 4.54 -6.35 -5.57
CA ASP A 220 4.45 -4.92 -5.90
C ASP A 220 5.68 -4.45 -6.72
N LEU A 221 6.85 -5.05 -6.48
CA LEU A 221 8.05 -4.85 -7.29
C LEU A 221 8.01 -5.55 -8.66
N GLY A 222 7.00 -6.36 -8.94
CA GLY A 222 6.92 -7.17 -10.16
C GLY A 222 7.85 -8.39 -10.16
N ARG A 223 8.47 -8.74 -9.01
CA ARG A 223 9.36 -9.89 -8.83
C ARG A 223 8.56 -11.17 -8.57
N TYR A 224 7.70 -11.55 -9.51
CA TYR A 224 6.70 -12.61 -9.32
C TYR A 224 7.29 -14.01 -9.07
N ARG A 225 8.49 -14.31 -9.58
CA ARG A 225 9.18 -15.59 -9.29
C ARG A 225 9.60 -15.66 -7.82
N ASP A 226 10.16 -14.58 -7.31
CA ASP A 226 10.61 -14.49 -5.92
C ASP A 226 9.40 -14.49 -4.97
N MET A 227 8.33 -13.76 -5.32
CA MET A 227 7.04 -13.80 -4.64
C MET A 227 6.51 -15.24 -4.51
N LEU A 228 6.50 -16.00 -5.61
CA LEU A 228 6.04 -17.40 -5.59
C LEU A 228 6.91 -18.27 -4.68
N THR A 229 8.22 -18.03 -4.66
CA THR A 229 9.16 -18.76 -3.81
C THR A 229 8.87 -18.49 -2.32
N ALA A 230 8.67 -17.23 -1.93
CA ALA A 230 8.31 -16.86 -0.56
C ALA A 230 6.96 -17.46 -0.14
N LEU A 231 5.94 -17.41 -1.00
CA LEU A 231 4.63 -18.02 -0.73
C LEU A 231 4.70 -19.55 -0.57
N ARG A 232 5.54 -20.24 -1.36
CA ARG A 232 5.73 -21.69 -1.21
C ARG A 232 6.37 -22.06 0.12
N ARG A 233 7.22 -21.20 0.68
CA ARG A 233 7.79 -21.38 2.03
C ARG A 233 6.75 -21.10 3.11
N ALA A 234 5.93 -20.04 2.95
CA ALA A 234 4.92 -19.66 3.93
C ALA A 234 3.75 -20.66 4.02
N ALA A 235 3.29 -21.21 2.91
CA ALA A 235 2.08 -22.01 2.84
C ALA A 235 2.03 -23.23 3.77
N PRO A 236 3.09 -24.05 3.94
CA PRO A 236 3.07 -25.16 4.87
C PRO A 236 3.06 -24.72 6.35
N LEU A 237 3.57 -23.53 6.67
CA LEU A 237 3.63 -22.98 8.02
C LEU A 237 2.26 -22.51 8.51
N VAL A 238 1.45 -21.94 7.62
CA VAL A 238 0.12 -21.38 7.91
C VAL A 238 -0.89 -21.74 6.78
N PRO A 239 -1.30 -23.01 6.68
CA PRO A 239 -2.02 -23.53 5.50
C PRO A 239 -3.45 -22.96 5.32
N ARG A 240 -3.98 -22.24 6.30
CA ARG A 240 -5.33 -21.62 6.25
C ARG A 240 -5.28 -20.10 6.18
N GLU A 241 -4.10 -19.50 6.04
CA GLU A 241 -3.91 -18.05 5.99
C GLU A 241 -4.55 -17.45 4.72
N PRO A 242 -5.59 -16.60 4.83
CA PRO A 242 -6.30 -16.05 3.67
C PRO A 242 -5.41 -15.22 2.75
N ARG A 243 -4.43 -14.50 3.31
CA ARG A 243 -3.50 -13.65 2.55
C ARG A 243 -2.65 -14.46 1.55
N ILE A 244 -2.34 -15.72 1.85
CA ILE A 244 -1.63 -16.60 0.91
C ILE A 244 -2.48 -16.86 -0.33
N TYR A 245 -3.76 -17.19 -0.16
CA TYR A 245 -4.66 -17.41 -1.29
C TYR A 245 -4.87 -16.14 -2.12
N TYR A 246 -5.01 -14.99 -1.45
CA TYR A 246 -5.09 -13.70 -2.12
C TYR A 246 -3.84 -13.41 -2.97
N LEU A 247 -2.65 -13.56 -2.41
CA LEU A 247 -1.39 -13.32 -3.13
C LEU A 247 -1.17 -14.32 -4.28
N GLN A 248 -1.60 -15.58 -4.11
CA GLN A 248 -1.63 -16.56 -5.20
C GLN A 248 -2.64 -16.16 -6.29
N ALA A 249 -3.80 -15.59 -5.93
CA ALA A 249 -4.77 -15.07 -6.89
C ALA A 249 -4.20 -13.90 -7.68
N VAL A 250 -3.44 -13.00 -7.05
CA VAL A 250 -2.69 -11.93 -7.74
C VAL A 250 -1.75 -12.52 -8.80
N LEU A 251 -0.98 -13.55 -8.46
CA LEU A 251 -0.09 -14.23 -9.42
C LEU A 251 -0.85 -14.87 -10.57
N ALA A 252 -1.98 -15.54 -10.29
CA ALA A 252 -2.82 -16.18 -11.31
C ALA A 252 -3.43 -15.13 -12.25
N ALA A 253 -3.96 -14.02 -11.71
CA ALA A 253 -4.51 -12.93 -12.50
C ALA A 253 -3.45 -12.24 -13.37
N ARG A 254 -2.25 -12.03 -12.84
CA ARG A 254 -1.11 -11.50 -13.61
C ARG A 254 -0.66 -12.43 -14.74
N ALA A 255 -0.87 -13.73 -14.58
CA ALA A 255 -0.63 -14.74 -15.63
C ALA A 255 -1.81 -14.88 -16.62
N GLY A 256 -2.89 -14.10 -16.48
CA GLY A 256 -4.10 -14.19 -17.29
C GLY A 256 -4.98 -15.39 -16.95
N ASN A 257 -4.69 -16.12 -15.87
CA ASN A 257 -5.50 -17.27 -15.44
C ASN A 257 -6.59 -16.83 -14.45
N TYR A 258 -7.57 -16.09 -14.96
CA TYR A 258 -8.65 -15.53 -14.16
C TYR A 258 -9.56 -16.59 -13.50
N PRO A 259 -9.87 -17.76 -14.14
CA PRO A 259 -10.62 -18.82 -13.47
C PRO A 259 -9.90 -19.36 -12.21
N LEU A 260 -8.58 -19.56 -12.28
CA LEU A 260 -7.79 -19.94 -11.11
C LEU A 260 -7.77 -18.83 -10.06
N ALA A 261 -7.60 -17.58 -10.50
CA ALA A 261 -7.60 -16.44 -9.59
C ALA A 261 -8.92 -16.34 -8.79
N ARG A 262 -10.07 -16.46 -9.46
CA ARG A 262 -11.39 -16.52 -8.81
C ARG A 262 -11.47 -17.66 -7.79
N SER A 263 -11.05 -18.86 -8.16
CA SER A 263 -11.11 -20.02 -7.26
C SER A 263 -10.23 -19.83 -6.00
N LEU A 264 -9.10 -19.16 -6.13
CA LEU A 264 -8.21 -18.83 -5.02
C LEU A 264 -8.83 -17.77 -4.10
N LEU A 265 -9.48 -16.72 -4.64
CA LEU A 265 -10.19 -15.73 -3.84
C LEU A 265 -11.33 -16.37 -3.03
N GLN A 266 -12.08 -17.30 -3.61
CA GLN A 266 -13.14 -18.04 -2.89
C GLN A 266 -12.61 -18.84 -1.69
N ARG A 267 -11.34 -19.27 -1.72
CA ARG A 267 -10.71 -19.98 -0.59
C ARG A 267 -10.42 -19.08 0.60
N THR A 268 -10.46 -17.76 0.47
CA THR A 268 -10.36 -16.83 1.59
C THR A 268 -11.60 -16.86 2.49
N ARG A 269 -12.72 -17.40 2.00
CA ARG A 269 -14.00 -17.57 2.71
C ARG A 269 -14.55 -16.26 3.30
N GLY A 270 -14.36 -15.16 2.59
CA GLY A 270 -14.84 -13.84 2.99
C GLY A 270 -13.96 -13.09 3.99
N ALA A 271 -12.86 -13.71 4.46
CA ALA A 271 -12.00 -13.08 5.47
C ALA A 271 -11.32 -11.78 5.00
N LEU A 272 -11.25 -11.55 3.69
CA LEU A 272 -10.62 -10.37 3.09
C LEU A 272 -11.61 -9.50 2.31
N ASP A 273 -12.91 -9.77 2.37
CA ASP A 273 -13.92 -9.08 1.55
C ASP A 273 -14.03 -7.58 1.85
N ALA A 274 -13.58 -7.14 3.03
CA ALA A 274 -13.50 -5.73 3.41
C ALA A 274 -12.21 -5.04 2.96
N GLU A 275 -11.22 -5.80 2.46
CA GLU A 275 -9.94 -5.24 2.05
C GLU A 275 -10.03 -4.58 0.68
N PRO A 276 -9.66 -3.30 0.52
CA PRO A 276 -9.74 -2.60 -0.77
C PRO A 276 -8.99 -3.29 -1.91
N GLY A 277 -7.83 -3.89 -1.62
CA GLY A 277 -7.06 -4.66 -2.60
C GLY A 277 -7.78 -5.92 -3.08
N PHE A 278 -8.54 -6.58 -2.19
CA PHE A 278 -9.35 -7.73 -2.53
C PHE A 278 -10.54 -7.32 -3.42
N MET A 279 -11.24 -6.23 -3.07
CA MET A 279 -12.36 -5.69 -3.87
C MET A 279 -11.89 -5.33 -5.28
N LEU A 280 -10.74 -4.63 -5.38
CA LEU A 280 -10.14 -4.25 -6.65
C LEU A 280 -9.83 -5.49 -7.52
N LEU A 281 -9.16 -6.49 -6.95
CA LEU A 281 -8.78 -7.71 -7.67
C LEU A 281 -10.01 -8.50 -8.10
N SER A 282 -11.02 -8.59 -7.23
CA SER A 282 -12.29 -9.26 -7.52
C SER A 282 -13.01 -8.58 -8.69
N ALA A 283 -13.12 -7.25 -8.68
CA ALA A 283 -13.75 -6.50 -9.78
C ALA A 283 -13.03 -6.75 -11.11
N VAL A 284 -11.69 -6.73 -11.12
CA VAL A 284 -10.90 -6.99 -12.34
C VAL A 284 -11.10 -8.43 -12.83
N ILE A 285 -11.06 -9.43 -11.93
CA ILE A 285 -11.23 -10.84 -12.31
C ILE A 285 -12.62 -11.09 -12.89
N GLU A 286 -13.66 -10.54 -12.26
CA GLU A 286 -15.04 -10.71 -12.73
C GLU A 286 -15.27 -10.04 -14.09
N LEU A 287 -14.71 -8.84 -14.29
CA LEU A 287 -14.79 -8.14 -15.58
C LEU A 287 -14.11 -8.95 -16.70
N GLU A 288 -12.94 -9.53 -16.45
CA GLU A 288 -12.21 -10.35 -17.43
C GLU A 288 -12.89 -11.71 -17.71
N LEU A 289 -13.77 -12.15 -16.82
CA LEU A 289 -14.55 -13.38 -16.96
C LEU A 289 -15.95 -13.16 -17.53
N GLY A 290 -16.32 -11.90 -17.87
CA GLY A 290 -17.64 -11.54 -18.36
C GLY A 290 -18.72 -11.59 -17.28
N GLY A 291 -18.36 -11.27 -16.04
CA GLY A 291 -19.27 -11.12 -14.90
C GLY A 291 -19.49 -9.65 -14.54
N GLU A 292 -19.95 -8.86 -15.49
CA GLU A 292 -20.02 -7.39 -15.45
C GLU A 292 -20.78 -6.88 -14.21
N ALA A 293 -21.94 -7.45 -13.90
CA ALA A 293 -22.74 -7.05 -12.75
C ALA A 293 -22.02 -7.32 -11.41
N ILE A 294 -21.25 -8.42 -11.32
CA ILE A 294 -20.47 -8.74 -10.12
C ILE A 294 -19.27 -7.78 -10.03
N ALA A 295 -18.64 -7.49 -11.15
CA ALA A 295 -17.53 -6.53 -11.22
C ALA A 295 -17.98 -5.13 -10.79
N ALA A 296 -19.14 -4.67 -11.26
CA ALA A 296 -19.76 -3.41 -10.85
C ALA A 296 -20.00 -3.36 -9.34
N SER A 297 -20.61 -4.41 -8.77
CA SER A 297 -20.85 -4.49 -7.32
C SER A 297 -19.57 -4.40 -6.47
N TRP A 298 -18.48 -5.05 -6.89
CA TRP A 298 -17.18 -4.92 -6.20
C TRP A 298 -16.59 -3.51 -6.33
N ALA A 299 -16.72 -2.90 -7.50
CA ALA A 299 -16.24 -1.53 -7.73
C ALA A 299 -17.04 -0.49 -6.91
N GLU A 300 -18.35 -0.65 -6.78
CA GLU A 300 -19.21 0.19 -5.92
C GLU A 300 -18.85 0.06 -4.44
N ARG A 301 -18.62 -1.16 -3.96
CA ARG A 301 -18.14 -1.39 -2.59
C ARG A 301 -16.80 -0.69 -2.35
N LEU A 302 -15.86 -0.84 -3.30
CA LEU A 302 -14.57 -0.16 -3.21
C LEU A 302 -14.74 1.36 -3.19
N LEU A 303 -15.66 1.92 -3.99
CA LEU A 303 -15.95 3.35 -4.01
C LEU A 303 -16.58 3.83 -2.70
N THR A 304 -17.43 3.01 -2.07
CA THR A 304 -18.01 3.30 -0.75
C THR A 304 -16.94 3.36 0.34
N GLU A 305 -16.03 2.38 0.37
CA GLU A 305 -14.93 2.34 1.34
C GLU A 305 -13.86 3.42 1.08
N GLN A 306 -13.61 3.71 -0.19
CA GLN A 306 -12.62 4.68 -0.64
C GLN A 306 -13.22 5.69 -1.64
N PRO A 307 -13.98 6.69 -1.21
CA PRO A 307 -14.67 7.64 -2.10
C PRO A 307 -13.72 8.44 -3.01
N HIS A 308 -12.43 8.51 -2.65
CA HIS A 308 -11.40 9.21 -3.43
C HIS A 308 -10.48 8.26 -4.23
N ASN A 309 -10.89 7.02 -4.40
CA ASN A 309 -10.15 6.06 -5.20
C ASN A 309 -10.41 6.28 -6.70
N PHE A 310 -9.39 6.71 -7.45
CA PHE A 310 -9.50 6.95 -8.90
C PHE A 310 -9.72 5.67 -9.73
N THR A 311 -9.40 4.49 -9.17
CA THR A 311 -9.52 3.22 -9.89
C THR A 311 -10.94 2.66 -9.80
N ALA A 312 -11.63 2.89 -8.68
CA ALA A 312 -12.99 2.37 -8.49
C ALA A 312 -13.98 2.89 -9.54
N PRO A 313 -14.10 4.21 -9.82
CA PRO A 313 -14.99 4.71 -10.87
C PRO A 313 -14.61 4.22 -12.27
N ARG A 314 -13.31 3.99 -12.53
CA ARG A 314 -12.87 3.41 -13.81
C ARG A 314 -13.36 1.98 -13.99
N LEU A 315 -13.22 1.14 -12.96
CA LEU A 315 -13.71 -0.23 -13.00
C LEU A 315 -15.23 -0.29 -13.10
N LEU A 316 -15.92 0.56 -12.32
CA LEU A 316 -17.38 0.65 -12.39
C LEU A 316 -17.83 1.05 -13.79
N GLY A 317 -17.29 2.13 -14.33
CA GLY A 317 -17.63 2.58 -15.70
C GLY A 317 -17.28 1.55 -16.78
N ALA A 318 -16.20 0.77 -16.60
CA ALA A 318 -15.86 -0.32 -17.53
C ALA A 318 -16.85 -1.49 -17.43
N ALA A 319 -17.28 -1.84 -16.21
CA ALA A 319 -18.22 -2.92 -15.96
C ALA A 319 -19.63 -2.56 -16.48
N GLU A 320 -20.10 -1.35 -16.21
CA GLU A 320 -21.39 -0.85 -16.71
C GLU A 320 -21.42 -0.80 -18.23
N TRP A 321 -20.36 -0.26 -18.85
CA TRP A 321 -20.27 -0.21 -20.31
C TRP A 321 -20.22 -1.60 -20.93
N ALA A 322 -19.44 -2.53 -20.36
CA ALA A 322 -19.38 -3.92 -20.82
C ALA A 322 -20.72 -4.64 -20.66
N GLY A 323 -21.48 -4.32 -19.61
CA GLY A 323 -22.84 -4.80 -19.36
C GLY A 323 -23.90 -4.17 -20.28
N GLY A 324 -23.52 -3.19 -21.12
CA GLY A 324 -24.42 -2.53 -22.09
C GLY A 324 -25.16 -1.31 -21.51
N ASP A 325 -24.84 -0.87 -20.29
CA ASP A 325 -25.42 0.35 -19.71
C ASP A 325 -24.46 1.55 -19.88
N ALA A 326 -24.51 2.13 -21.07
CA ALA A 326 -23.68 3.30 -21.41
C ALA A 326 -24.00 4.54 -20.56
N GLU A 327 -25.26 4.71 -20.09
CA GLU A 327 -25.64 5.82 -19.21
C GLU A 327 -25.03 5.65 -17.83
N ALA A 328 -25.16 4.46 -17.21
CA ALA A 328 -24.53 4.15 -15.93
C ALA A 328 -23.00 4.30 -16.01
N ALA A 329 -22.39 3.87 -17.12
CA ALA A 329 -20.95 4.07 -17.36
C ALA A 329 -20.56 5.56 -17.36
N LEU A 330 -21.32 6.44 -18.02
CA LEU A 330 -21.09 7.88 -18.01
C LEU A 330 -21.22 8.47 -16.60
N VAL A 331 -22.26 8.06 -15.85
CA VAL A 331 -22.45 8.50 -14.47
C VAL A 331 -21.27 8.11 -13.60
N ALA A 332 -20.79 6.86 -13.70
CA ALA A 332 -19.64 6.38 -12.95
C ALA A 332 -18.34 7.13 -13.29
N LEU A 333 -18.13 7.44 -14.57
CA LEU A 333 -16.91 8.12 -15.05
C LEU A 333 -16.92 9.64 -14.83
N ARG A 334 -18.09 10.26 -14.63
CA ARG A 334 -18.26 11.72 -14.50
C ARG A 334 -17.25 12.37 -13.53
N PRO A 335 -17.04 11.86 -12.29
CA PRO A 335 -16.09 12.45 -11.34
C PRO A 335 -14.65 12.50 -11.86
N LEU A 336 -14.31 11.64 -12.80
CA LEU A 336 -12.99 11.57 -13.41
C LEU A 336 -12.89 12.48 -14.65
N VAL A 337 -13.86 12.39 -15.56
CA VAL A 337 -13.78 13.05 -16.87
C VAL A 337 -14.08 14.56 -16.82
N GLU A 338 -14.78 15.05 -15.81
CA GLU A 338 -14.97 16.49 -15.58
C GLU A 338 -13.70 17.20 -15.10
N ARG A 339 -12.69 16.46 -14.68
CA ARG A 339 -11.44 17.02 -14.16
C ARG A 339 -10.54 17.55 -15.29
N PRO A 340 -9.81 18.65 -15.06
CA PRO A 340 -8.81 19.16 -16.00
C PRO A 340 -7.65 18.19 -16.24
N ASP A 341 -7.34 17.35 -15.26
CA ASP A 341 -6.28 16.33 -15.29
C ASP A 341 -6.78 14.92 -15.63
N ALA A 342 -7.99 14.81 -16.23
CA ALA A 342 -8.57 13.55 -16.63
C ALA A 342 -7.64 12.74 -17.53
N ASP A 343 -7.53 11.45 -17.26
CA ASP A 343 -6.67 10.56 -18.04
C ASP A 343 -7.34 10.13 -19.36
N SER A 344 -6.50 9.88 -20.37
CA SER A 344 -6.96 9.54 -21.72
C SER A 344 -7.83 8.28 -21.76
N TRP A 345 -7.59 7.30 -20.88
CA TRP A 345 -8.37 6.06 -20.86
C TRP A 345 -9.81 6.31 -20.40
N SER A 346 -9.98 7.04 -19.29
CA SER A 346 -11.31 7.41 -18.78
C SER A 346 -12.09 8.27 -19.80
N LEU A 347 -11.42 9.23 -20.42
CA LEU A 347 -12.01 10.07 -21.47
C LEU A 347 -12.42 9.26 -22.69
N LEU A 348 -11.62 8.31 -23.16
CA LEU A 348 -11.97 7.47 -24.32
C LEU A 348 -13.10 6.50 -24.02
N LEU A 349 -13.19 5.96 -22.82
CA LEU A 349 -14.31 5.12 -22.41
C LEU A 349 -15.60 5.95 -22.35
N ALA A 350 -15.56 7.13 -21.74
CA ALA A 350 -16.69 8.06 -21.70
C ALA A 350 -17.12 8.51 -23.12
N ALA A 351 -16.16 8.75 -24.02
CA ALA A 351 -16.47 9.08 -25.40
C ALA A 351 -17.25 7.97 -26.12
N ARG A 352 -16.88 6.69 -25.88
CA ARG A 352 -17.61 5.54 -26.45
C ARG A 352 -19.03 5.45 -25.88
N ALA A 353 -19.15 5.55 -24.55
CA ALA A 353 -20.44 5.51 -23.90
C ALA A 353 -21.36 6.68 -24.36
N ALA A 354 -20.81 7.89 -24.50
CA ALA A 354 -21.54 9.05 -25.03
C ALA A 354 -22.00 8.84 -26.50
N ALA A 355 -21.13 8.27 -27.35
CA ALA A 355 -21.48 7.97 -28.74
C ALA A 355 -22.63 6.92 -28.82
N GLU A 356 -22.62 5.88 -27.99
CA GLU A 356 -23.71 4.90 -27.93
C GLU A 356 -25.05 5.52 -27.51
N GLN A 357 -25.01 6.61 -26.72
CA GLN A 357 -26.20 7.38 -26.32
C GLN A 357 -26.58 8.48 -27.33
N GLY A 358 -25.90 8.58 -28.51
CA GLY A 358 -26.13 9.61 -29.49
C GLY A 358 -25.69 11.01 -29.03
N ARG A 359 -24.84 11.13 -28.03
CA ARG A 359 -24.28 12.38 -27.49
C ARG A 359 -23.00 12.75 -28.25
N ASP A 360 -23.11 12.99 -29.57
CA ASP A 360 -21.96 13.14 -30.46
C ASP A 360 -21.04 14.31 -30.09
N ILE A 361 -21.60 15.43 -29.62
CA ILE A 361 -20.83 16.62 -29.21
C ILE A 361 -19.99 16.29 -27.96
N GLU A 362 -20.58 15.66 -26.98
CA GLU A 362 -19.90 15.26 -25.75
C GLU A 362 -18.82 14.21 -26.04
N SER A 363 -19.13 13.23 -26.90
CA SER A 363 -18.16 12.24 -27.36
C SER A 363 -16.95 12.91 -28.06
N ALA A 364 -17.19 13.87 -28.94
CA ALA A 364 -16.13 14.61 -29.64
C ALA A 364 -15.26 15.42 -28.66
N ASP A 365 -15.84 16.06 -27.63
CA ASP A 365 -15.10 16.78 -26.60
C ASP A 365 -14.18 15.83 -25.81
N TYR A 366 -14.71 14.70 -25.35
CA TYR A 366 -13.89 13.71 -24.64
C TYR A 366 -12.75 13.17 -25.51
N GLN A 367 -12.99 12.93 -26.81
CA GLN A 367 -11.96 12.48 -27.74
C GLN A 367 -10.88 13.55 -27.94
N ALA A 368 -11.27 14.82 -28.13
CA ALA A 368 -10.33 15.93 -28.27
C ALA A 368 -9.46 16.10 -27.01
N ARG A 369 -10.06 16.03 -25.83
CA ARG A 369 -9.34 16.10 -24.56
C ARG A 369 -8.43 14.91 -24.35
N ALA A 370 -8.84 13.69 -24.74
CA ALA A 370 -8.00 12.51 -24.67
C ALA A 370 -6.78 12.56 -25.60
N ALA A 371 -6.88 13.29 -26.71
CA ALA A 371 -5.79 13.48 -27.66
C ALA A 371 -4.74 14.51 -27.16
N THR A 372 -5.11 15.39 -26.24
CA THR A 372 -4.19 16.34 -25.63
C THR A 372 -3.52 15.71 -24.41
N LEU A 373 -2.24 16.04 -24.15
CA LEU A 373 -1.63 15.72 -22.87
C LEU A 373 -2.33 16.54 -21.79
N ALA A 374 -2.79 15.88 -20.72
CA ALA A 374 -3.34 16.59 -19.58
C ALA A 374 -2.32 17.60 -19.06
N ARG A 375 -2.58 18.88 -19.27
CA ARG A 375 -1.74 20.00 -18.81
C ARG A 375 -2.25 20.60 -17.51
N GLY A 376 -3.28 20.00 -16.91
CA GLY A 376 -3.90 20.48 -15.70
C GLY A 376 -3.07 20.12 -14.45
N GLU A 377 -3.13 21.00 -13.46
CA GLU A 377 -2.69 20.66 -12.12
C GLU A 377 -3.60 19.58 -11.57
N ALA A 378 -3.03 18.63 -10.78
CA ALA A 378 -3.85 17.68 -10.04
C ALA A 378 -4.82 18.44 -9.13
N VAL A 379 -6.11 18.27 -9.37
CA VAL A 379 -7.16 18.93 -8.61
C VAL A 379 -7.67 17.96 -7.56
N PRO A 380 -7.86 18.37 -6.30
CA PRO A 380 -8.53 17.54 -5.31
C PRO A 380 -9.91 17.10 -5.80
N PHE A 381 -10.37 15.91 -5.40
CA PHE A 381 -11.75 15.51 -5.68
C PHE A 381 -12.72 16.58 -5.18
N ALA A 382 -13.71 16.92 -5.99
CA ALA A 382 -14.85 17.69 -5.53
C ALA A 382 -15.56 16.90 -4.43
N VAL A 383 -15.82 17.54 -3.31
CA VAL A 383 -16.60 16.95 -2.23
C VAL A 383 -18.06 17.27 -2.54
N ASP A 384 -18.87 16.24 -2.78
CA ASP A 384 -20.31 16.36 -3.12
C ASP A 384 -21.19 16.91 -1.98
N ALA A 385 -20.62 17.13 -0.80
CA ALA A 385 -21.34 17.69 0.33
C ALA A 385 -21.49 19.22 0.24
N ASP A 386 -22.56 19.73 0.81
CA ASP A 386 -22.79 21.18 0.93
C ASP A 386 -21.61 21.85 1.63
N TYR A 387 -21.03 22.83 0.94
CA TYR A 387 -19.86 23.56 1.45
C TYR A 387 -20.13 24.24 2.80
N GLY A 388 -21.34 24.76 3.01
CA GLY A 388 -21.73 25.39 4.26
C GLY A 388 -21.73 24.40 5.42
N LEU A 389 -22.29 23.21 5.20
CA LEU A 389 -22.30 22.14 6.21
C LEU A 389 -20.89 21.63 6.52
N LEU A 390 -20.04 21.43 5.50
CA LEU A 390 -18.65 21.01 5.71
C LEU A 390 -17.87 22.03 6.55
N THR A 391 -17.97 23.30 6.19
CA THR A 391 -17.21 24.35 6.90
C THR A 391 -17.72 24.55 8.31
N MET A 392 -19.05 24.47 8.54
CA MET A 392 -19.65 24.58 9.86
C MET A 392 -19.23 23.38 10.75
N ALA A 393 -19.24 22.16 10.22
CA ALA A 393 -18.77 20.99 10.96
C ALA A 393 -17.29 21.07 11.34
N ALA A 394 -16.45 21.56 10.41
CA ALA A 394 -15.03 21.77 10.68
C ALA A 394 -14.76 22.94 11.66
N ASP A 395 -15.57 23.99 11.63
CA ASP A 395 -15.45 25.11 12.59
C ASP A 395 -15.89 24.68 14.01
N ALA A 396 -16.86 23.77 14.11
CA ALA A 396 -17.30 23.20 15.39
C ALA A 396 -16.29 22.21 16.00
N ALA A 397 -15.53 21.49 15.17
CA ALA A 397 -14.52 20.52 15.59
C ALA A 397 -13.25 20.61 14.72
N PRO A 398 -12.43 21.68 14.86
CA PRO A 398 -11.35 22.01 13.94
C PRO A 398 -10.16 21.04 14.00
N LEU A 399 -10.06 20.22 15.03
CA LEU A 399 -8.99 19.23 15.22
C LEU A 399 -9.44 17.80 14.89
N ASP A 400 -10.72 17.60 14.55
CA ASP A 400 -11.25 16.31 14.10
C ASP A 400 -10.89 16.12 12.61
N PRO A 401 -10.00 15.18 12.24
CA PRO A 401 -9.59 14.98 10.86
C PRO A 401 -10.77 14.66 9.93
N ALA A 402 -11.77 13.90 10.41
CA ALA A 402 -12.94 13.52 9.63
C ALA A 402 -13.79 14.73 9.17
N LYS A 403 -13.71 15.84 9.91
CA LYS A 403 -14.42 17.10 9.59
C LYS A 403 -13.50 18.12 8.93
N ALA A 404 -12.25 18.22 9.39
CA ALA A 404 -11.31 19.21 8.90
C ALA A 404 -10.83 18.92 7.47
N ILE A 405 -10.49 17.67 7.14
CA ILE A 405 -9.94 17.31 5.83
C ILE A 405 -10.91 17.60 4.68
N PRO A 406 -12.21 17.20 4.73
CA PRO A 406 -13.16 17.55 3.69
C PRO A 406 -13.35 19.06 3.51
N ALA A 407 -13.36 19.83 4.60
CA ALA A 407 -13.48 21.28 4.54
C ALA A 407 -12.24 21.95 3.92
N ILE A 408 -11.03 21.47 4.23
CA ILE A 408 -9.77 21.95 3.62
C ILE A 408 -9.79 21.66 2.11
N SER A 409 -10.19 20.46 1.72
CA SER A 409 -10.30 20.08 0.31
C SER A 409 -11.33 20.96 -0.44
N ALA A 410 -12.49 21.20 0.18
CA ALA A 410 -13.52 22.07 -0.36
C ALA A 410 -13.08 23.54 -0.46
N ASP A 411 -12.32 24.05 0.52
CA ASP A 411 -11.73 25.39 0.49
C ASP A 411 -10.70 25.50 -0.67
N MET A 412 -9.84 24.50 -0.88
CA MET A 412 -8.89 24.47 -2.00
C MET A 412 -9.62 24.47 -3.34
N ALA A 413 -10.62 23.59 -3.53
CA ALA A 413 -11.38 23.46 -4.77
C ALA A 413 -12.14 24.76 -5.12
N ARG A 414 -12.47 25.60 -4.14
CA ARG A 414 -13.15 26.89 -4.31
C ARG A 414 -12.21 28.10 -4.33
N GLY A 415 -10.91 27.87 -4.41
CA GLY A 415 -9.91 28.95 -4.43
C GLY A 415 -9.77 29.72 -3.10
N LYS A 416 -10.33 29.21 -1.99
CA LYS A 416 -10.24 29.81 -0.67
C LYS A 416 -8.96 29.38 0.06
N ALA A 417 -7.83 29.53 -0.62
CA ALA A 417 -6.54 28.99 -0.20
C ALA A 417 -6.09 29.46 1.20
N VAL A 418 -6.35 30.72 1.57
CA VAL A 418 -5.98 31.24 2.90
C VAL A 418 -6.67 30.42 3.99
N ARG A 419 -7.96 30.15 3.84
CA ARG A 419 -8.76 29.37 4.79
C ARG A 419 -8.31 27.91 4.86
N ALA A 420 -8.02 27.31 3.69
CA ALA A 420 -7.46 25.97 3.61
C ALA A 420 -6.14 25.86 4.38
N ILE A 421 -5.22 26.82 4.18
CA ILE A 421 -3.94 26.88 4.87
C ILE A 421 -4.13 27.02 6.39
N GLU A 422 -4.99 27.93 6.86
CA GLU A 422 -5.24 28.12 8.29
C GLU A 422 -5.79 26.86 8.97
N ARG A 423 -6.73 26.16 8.32
CA ARG A 423 -7.26 24.89 8.82
C ARG A 423 -6.19 23.79 8.82
N ALA A 424 -5.40 23.71 7.75
CA ALA A 424 -4.34 22.71 7.62
C ALA A 424 -3.23 22.93 8.67
N ILE A 425 -2.88 24.19 8.99
CA ILE A 425 -1.92 24.52 10.06
C ILE A 425 -2.44 23.99 11.40
N ARG A 426 -3.71 24.27 11.76
CA ARG A 426 -4.28 23.80 13.03
C ARG A 426 -4.26 22.27 13.14
N LEU A 427 -4.62 21.59 12.06
CA LEU A 427 -4.63 20.13 12.02
C LEU A 427 -3.20 19.57 12.14
N ARG A 428 -2.22 20.14 11.43
CA ARG A 428 -0.81 19.79 11.51
C ARG A 428 -0.23 20.02 12.91
N ASP A 429 -0.54 21.16 13.54
CA ASP A 429 -0.03 21.50 14.88
C ASP A 429 -0.57 20.56 15.97
N ALA A 430 -1.80 20.05 15.79
CA ALA A 430 -2.37 19.02 16.64
C ALA A 430 -1.78 17.61 16.36
N ASN A 431 -1.22 17.39 15.16
CA ASN A 431 -0.72 16.09 14.71
C ASN A 431 0.69 16.21 14.08
N PRO A 432 1.70 16.69 14.80
CA PRO A 432 3.02 17.02 14.24
C PRO A 432 3.82 15.77 13.82
N GLY A 433 3.47 14.58 14.32
CA GLY A 433 4.08 13.28 13.95
C GLY A 433 3.42 12.59 12.74
N VAL A 434 2.36 13.17 12.15
CA VAL A 434 1.59 12.58 11.06
C VAL A 434 1.99 13.21 9.73
N ALA A 435 2.61 12.42 8.84
CA ALA A 435 3.08 12.88 7.53
C ALA A 435 1.94 13.47 6.68
N ASP A 436 0.76 12.87 6.68
CA ASP A 436 -0.39 13.34 5.91
C ASP A 436 -0.90 14.72 6.34
N ALA A 437 -0.74 15.10 7.61
CA ALA A 437 -1.08 16.44 8.07
C ALA A 437 -0.16 17.52 7.46
N HIS A 438 1.13 17.21 7.34
CA HIS A 438 2.09 18.07 6.65
C HIS A 438 1.87 18.08 5.12
N ILE A 439 1.52 16.93 4.52
CA ILE A 439 1.16 16.86 3.10
C ILE A 439 -0.04 17.74 2.80
N LEU A 440 -1.08 17.68 3.62
CA LEU A 440 -2.29 18.48 3.44
C LEU A 440 -2.00 19.99 3.54
N LEU A 441 -1.12 20.39 4.46
CA LEU A 441 -0.65 21.77 4.55
C LEU A 441 0.13 22.17 3.29
N GLY A 442 1.00 21.29 2.79
CA GLY A 442 1.73 21.51 1.56
C GLY A 442 0.81 21.65 0.34
N ASP A 443 -0.20 20.79 0.21
CA ASP A 443 -1.21 20.84 -0.85
C ASP A 443 -2.01 22.16 -0.79
N ALA A 444 -2.46 22.59 0.40
CA ALA A 444 -3.16 23.85 0.59
C ALA A 444 -2.27 25.07 0.27
N ALA A 445 -1.01 25.04 0.69
CA ALA A 445 -0.04 26.10 0.42
C ALA A 445 0.27 26.19 -1.09
N LEU A 446 0.42 25.07 -1.76
CA LEU A 446 0.67 24.99 -3.21
C LEU A 446 -0.53 25.55 -4.01
N ALA A 447 -1.76 25.16 -3.63
CA ALA A 447 -2.99 25.69 -4.21
C ALA A 447 -3.12 27.23 -4.01
N GLY A 448 -2.57 27.75 -2.92
CA GLY A 448 -2.52 29.19 -2.63
C GLY A 448 -1.32 29.93 -3.18
N GLY A 449 -0.48 29.29 -4.01
CA GLY A 449 0.74 29.90 -4.57
C GLY A 449 1.84 30.18 -3.51
N ARG A 450 1.70 29.65 -2.29
CA ARG A 450 2.67 29.83 -1.19
C ARG A 450 3.77 28.76 -1.29
N HIS A 451 4.55 28.81 -2.37
CA HIS A 451 5.51 27.75 -2.74
C HIS A 451 6.56 27.48 -1.64
N ALA A 452 7.06 28.51 -0.96
CA ALA A 452 8.02 28.33 0.14
C ALA A 452 7.42 27.52 1.31
N LEU A 453 6.18 27.85 1.71
CA LEU A 453 5.46 27.11 2.77
C LEU A 453 5.17 25.66 2.33
N ALA A 454 4.82 25.46 1.06
CA ALA A 454 4.63 24.10 0.52
C ALA A 454 5.91 23.27 0.60
N VAL A 455 7.06 23.84 0.23
CA VAL A 455 8.38 23.18 0.33
C VAL A 455 8.72 22.82 1.77
N GLU A 456 8.49 23.75 2.71
CA GLU A 456 8.70 23.49 4.14
C GLU A 456 7.82 22.35 4.65
N ALA A 457 6.53 22.39 4.36
CA ALA A 457 5.57 21.38 4.78
C ALA A 457 5.92 20.00 4.20
N TYR A 458 6.24 19.92 2.90
CA TYR A 458 6.62 18.63 2.28
C TYR A 458 8.00 18.13 2.74
N ARG A 459 8.93 19.00 3.13
CA ARG A 459 10.19 18.55 3.77
C ARG A 459 9.89 17.90 5.12
N ALA A 460 9.06 18.52 5.95
CA ALA A 460 8.65 17.93 7.22
C ALA A 460 7.89 16.60 7.02
N ALA A 461 7.00 16.54 6.02
CA ALA A 461 6.34 15.29 5.64
C ALA A 461 7.34 14.21 5.23
N ARG A 462 8.36 14.54 4.40
CA ARG A 462 9.39 13.60 3.95
C ARG A 462 10.25 13.08 5.09
N ASP A 463 10.51 13.88 6.09
CA ASP A 463 11.29 13.46 7.27
C ASP A 463 10.51 12.42 8.11
N LEU A 464 9.17 12.40 7.98
CA LEU A 464 8.29 11.39 8.57
C LEU A 464 8.04 10.21 7.62
N ASP A 465 7.85 10.51 6.34
CA ASP A 465 7.54 9.57 5.25
C ASP A 465 8.29 9.98 3.98
N ALA A 466 9.42 9.31 3.69
CA ALA A 466 10.24 9.57 2.51
C ALA A 466 9.78 8.78 1.25
N GLY A 467 8.55 8.28 1.26
CA GLY A 467 7.96 7.52 0.16
C GLY A 467 7.86 8.31 -1.15
N GLU A 468 7.50 7.60 -2.24
CA GLU A 468 7.38 8.16 -3.59
C GLU A 468 6.41 9.34 -3.62
N ARG A 469 5.21 9.17 -3.03
CA ARG A 469 4.15 10.18 -3.01
C ARG A 469 4.62 11.52 -2.43
N THR A 470 5.29 11.49 -1.30
CA THR A 470 5.78 12.68 -0.59
C THR A 470 6.94 13.33 -1.33
N THR A 471 7.86 12.51 -1.85
CA THR A 471 9.03 13.01 -2.59
C THR A 471 8.64 13.66 -3.91
N LEU A 472 7.65 13.12 -4.64
CA LEU A 472 7.13 13.73 -5.88
C LEU A 472 6.47 15.09 -5.61
N ARG A 473 5.70 15.23 -4.51
CA ARG A 473 5.12 16.51 -4.09
C ARG A 473 6.19 17.54 -3.76
N LEU A 474 7.20 17.13 -3.01
CA LEU A 474 8.33 17.99 -2.68
C LEU A 474 9.07 18.46 -3.95
N ALA A 475 9.34 17.55 -4.89
CA ALA A 475 9.99 17.87 -6.15
C ALA A 475 9.18 18.89 -6.96
N ASN A 476 7.85 18.70 -7.06
CA ASN A 476 6.97 19.66 -7.71
C ASN A 476 6.98 21.04 -7.02
N ALA A 477 6.90 21.07 -5.69
CA ALA A 477 6.93 22.34 -4.94
C ALA A 477 8.27 23.07 -5.11
N LEU A 478 9.40 22.36 -5.09
CA LEU A 478 10.72 22.92 -5.36
C LEU A 478 10.80 23.52 -6.78
N TYR A 479 10.32 22.79 -7.78
CA TYR A 479 10.28 23.29 -9.16
C TYR A 479 9.45 24.58 -9.28
N ARG A 480 8.26 24.61 -8.65
CA ARG A 480 7.40 25.81 -8.62
C ARG A 480 7.97 26.96 -7.82
N ALA A 481 8.82 26.68 -6.83
CA ALA A 481 9.56 27.67 -6.08
C ALA A 481 10.79 28.22 -6.86
N GLY A 482 11.07 27.71 -8.06
CA GLY A 482 12.22 28.10 -8.89
C GLY A 482 13.48 27.29 -8.60
N ASP A 483 13.44 26.32 -7.69
CA ASP A 483 14.57 25.44 -7.36
C ASP A 483 14.52 24.17 -8.22
N ALA A 484 14.82 24.30 -9.52
CA ALA A 484 14.88 23.19 -10.45
C ALA A 484 15.99 22.18 -10.10
N ALA A 485 17.10 22.64 -9.54
CA ALA A 485 18.21 21.78 -9.12
C ALA A 485 17.81 20.91 -7.93
N GLY A 486 17.18 21.50 -6.92
CA GLY A 486 16.65 20.77 -5.76
C GLY A 486 15.56 19.78 -6.14
N SER A 487 14.68 20.15 -7.09
CA SER A 487 13.68 19.23 -7.65
C SER A 487 14.33 18.02 -8.30
N GLY A 488 15.31 18.24 -9.18
CA GLY A 488 16.06 17.16 -9.83
C GLY A 488 16.78 16.25 -8.83
N ALA A 489 17.43 16.84 -7.83
CA ALA A 489 18.11 16.09 -6.76
C ALA A 489 17.14 15.20 -5.95
N ALA A 490 15.93 15.71 -5.64
CA ALA A 490 14.89 14.94 -4.95
C ALA A 490 14.44 13.71 -5.78
N ILE A 491 14.25 13.88 -7.09
CA ILE A 491 13.87 12.78 -8.00
C ILE A 491 14.98 11.75 -8.11
N MET A 492 16.25 12.18 -8.22
CA MET A 492 17.38 11.25 -8.29
C MET A 492 17.54 10.46 -6.98
N ALA A 493 17.40 11.12 -5.84
CA ALA A 493 17.42 10.45 -4.54
C ALA A 493 16.26 9.45 -4.37
N LEU A 494 15.05 9.77 -4.89
CA LEU A 494 13.94 8.82 -4.94
C LEU A 494 14.29 7.59 -5.77
N ARG A 495 14.83 7.78 -6.98
CA ARG A 495 15.22 6.69 -7.85
C ARG A 495 16.29 5.79 -7.23
N ASP A 496 17.25 6.38 -6.53
CA ASP A 496 18.35 5.61 -5.90
C ASP A 496 17.84 4.77 -4.72
N ARG A 497 16.84 5.27 -3.99
CA ARG A 497 16.17 4.50 -2.91
C ARG A 497 15.14 3.51 -3.44
N GLN A 498 14.44 3.86 -4.53
CA GLN A 498 13.38 3.06 -5.14
C GLN A 498 13.65 2.88 -6.64
N PRO A 499 14.59 2.00 -7.02
CA PRO A 499 14.93 1.75 -8.42
C PRO A 499 13.73 1.25 -9.26
N SER A 500 12.67 0.82 -8.58
CA SER A 500 11.40 0.38 -9.16
C SER A 500 10.42 1.51 -9.47
N SER A 501 10.67 2.73 -9.03
CA SER A 501 9.74 3.85 -9.25
C SER A 501 9.62 4.22 -10.73
N ILE A 502 8.43 3.94 -11.30
CA ILE A 502 8.09 4.33 -12.68
C ILE A 502 8.02 5.86 -12.80
N ALA A 503 7.48 6.53 -11.78
CA ALA A 503 7.35 7.99 -11.78
C ALA A 503 8.71 8.67 -11.74
N ALA A 504 9.65 8.20 -10.91
CA ALA A 504 11.00 8.73 -10.85
C ALA A 504 11.75 8.55 -12.17
N ASP A 505 11.69 7.36 -12.79
CA ASP A 505 12.31 7.12 -14.09
C ASP A 505 11.67 7.96 -15.20
N ARG A 506 10.36 8.16 -15.18
CA ARG A 506 9.66 9.00 -16.16
C ARG A 506 10.12 10.46 -16.07
N ILE A 507 10.16 11.01 -14.86
CA ILE A 507 10.61 12.40 -14.64
C ILE A 507 12.10 12.56 -14.94
N ALA A 508 12.95 11.62 -14.50
CA ALA A 508 14.38 11.64 -14.81
C ALA A 508 14.63 11.56 -16.33
N GLY A 509 13.82 10.78 -17.06
CA GLY A 509 13.85 10.73 -18.51
C GLY A 509 13.56 12.10 -19.15
N HIS A 510 12.51 12.79 -18.69
CA HIS A 510 12.18 14.14 -19.17
C HIS A 510 13.28 15.15 -18.85
N LEU A 511 13.82 15.16 -17.64
CA LEU A 511 14.94 16.03 -17.26
C LEU A 511 16.18 15.76 -18.14
N ALA A 512 16.48 14.49 -18.42
CA ALA A 512 17.57 14.14 -19.33
C ALA A 512 17.32 14.62 -20.77
N MET A 513 16.06 14.60 -21.25
CA MET A 513 15.67 15.16 -22.54
C MET A 513 15.92 16.68 -22.61
N GLU A 514 15.52 17.41 -21.58
CA GLU A 514 15.72 18.86 -21.48
C GLU A 514 17.20 19.26 -21.49
N LEU A 515 18.04 18.44 -20.87
CA LEU A 515 19.49 18.63 -20.81
C LEU A 515 20.25 18.10 -22.04
N GLY A 516 19.55 17.50 -23.02
CA GLY A 516 20.17 16.90 -24.20
C GLY A 516 20.93 15.60 -23.90
N HIS A 517 20.74 14.98 -22.74
CA HIS A 517 21.38 13.72 -22.34
C HIS A 517 20.61 12.53 -22.89
N TRP A 518 20.62 12.35 -24.21
CA TRP A 518 19.76 11.40 -24.93
C TRP A 518 19.94 9.95 -24.49
N ASP A 519 21.16 9.50 -24.21
CA ASP A 519 21.40 8.13 -23.73
C ASP A 519 20.81 7.87 -22.35
N ALA A 520 20.90 8.84 -21.46
CA ALA A 520 20.27 8.76 -20.14
C ALA A 520 18.74 8.75 -20.26
N ALA A 521 18.18 9.63 -21.13
CA ALA A 521 16.73 9.67 -21.40
C ALA A 521 16.22 8.31 -21.93
N ILE A 522 16.90 7.73 -22.92
CA ILE A 522 16.58 6.40 -23.47
C ILE A 522 16.62 5.35 -22.34
N ALA A 523 17.67 5.33 -21.54
CA ALA A 523 17.81 4.36 -20.45
C ALA A 523 16.65 4.46 -19.44
N HIS A 524 16.23 5.67 -19.08
CA HIS A 524 15.09 5.91 -18.19
C HIS A 524 13.78 5.45 -18.80
N PHE A 525 13.43 5.89 -19.99
CA PHE A 525 12.17 5.50 -20.63
C PHE A 525 12.09 4.02 -21.01
N GLU A 526 13.22 3.36 -21.34
CA GLU A 526 13.27 1.91 -21.55
C GLU A 526 13.06 1.14 -20.24
N ARG A 527 13.46 1.66 -19.06
CA ARG A 527 13.10 1.05 -17.78
C ARG A 527 11.61 1.14 -17.53
N VAL A 528 11.00 2.29 -17.79
CA VAL A 528 9.54 2.46 -17.73
C VAL A 528 8.86 1.46 -18.66
N ARG A 529 9.26 1.43 -19.93
CA ARG A 529 8.69 0.55 -20.95
C ARG A 529 8.78 -0.93 -20.59
N ARG A 530 9.88 -1.39 -20.00
CA ARG A 530 10.01 -2.79 -19.55
C ARG A 530 9.00 -3.16 -18.46
N ARG A 531 8.54 -2.21 -17.66
CA ARG A 531 7.58 -2.45 -16.57
C ARG A 531 6.13 -2.40 -17.02
N ILE A 532 5.78 -1.43 -17.86
CA ILE A 532 4.40 -1.20 -18.29
C ILE A 532 4.09 -1.74 -19.70
N GLY A 533 5.10 -2.23 -20.39
CA GLY A 533 4.99 -2.64 -21.81
C GLY A 533 4.81 -1.44 -22.74
N ASP A 534 4.42 -1.74 -23.98
CA ASP A 534 4.17 -0.73 -25.03
C ASP A 534 2.75 -0.18 -24.93
N ARG A 535 2.29 0.20 -23.72
CA ARG A 535 0.91 0.66 -23.48
C ARG A 535 0.82 2.17 -23.28
N ASP A 536 1.95 2.86 -23.14
CA ASP A 536 2.01 4.29 -22.89
C ASP A 536 2.53 5.04 -24.13
N ALA A 537 1.61 5.68 -24.85
CA ALA A 537 1.93 6.43 -26.05
C ALA A 537 2.89 7.59 -25.80
N VAL A 538 2.87 8.21 -24.61
CA VAL A 538 3.76 9.31 -24.25
C VAL A 538 5.19 8.81 -24.12
N VAL A 539 5.40 7.72 -23.36
CA VAL A 539 6.73 7.10 -23.19
C VAL A 539 7.30 6.66 -24.55
N LEU A 540 6.49 6.06 -25.41
CA LEU A 540 6.91 5.65 -26.74
C LEU A 540 7.30 6.86 -27.61
N ARG A 541 6.54 7.97 -27.54
CA ARG A 541 6.88 9.21 -28.25
C ARG A 541 8.17 9.81 -27.73
N GLU A 542 8.38 9.88 -26.42
CA GLU A 542 9.61 10.43 -25.84
C GLU A 542 10.84 9.57 -26.18
N LEU A 543 10.71 8.26 -26.16
CA LEU A 543 11.74 7.35 -26.67
C LEU A 543 12.04 7.62 -28.15
N ALA A 544 11.00 7.78 -28.98
CA ALA A 544 11.19 8.11 -30.39
C ALA A 544 11.91 9.44 -30.58
N ARG A 545 11.57 10.46 -29.79
CA ARG A 545 12.24 11.76 -29.80
C ARG A 545 13.73 11.65 -29.42
N ALA A 546 14.05 10.89 -28.39
CA ALA A 546 15.43 10.66 -27.95
C ALA A 546 16.26 9.93 -29.02
N TRP A 547 15.70 8.88 -29.64
CA TRP A 547 16.37 8.18 -30.76
C TRP A 547 16.54 9.05 -31.98
N ALA A 548 15.53 9.86 -32.34
CA ALA A 548 15.63 10.82 -33.46
C ALA A 548 16.71 11.89 -33.21
N ALA A 549 16.85 12.37 -31.98
CA ALA A 549 17.88 13.32 -31.59
C ALA A 549 19.30 12.71 -31.69
N LYS A 550 19.42 11.40 -31.49
CA LYS A 550 20.67 10.65 -31.76
C LYS A 550 20.91 10.32 -33.24
N GLY A 551 19.98 10.65 -34.13
CA GLY A 551 20.07 10.36 -35.55
C GLY A 551 19.55 8.98 -35.98
N ASP A 552 19.01 8.18 -35.05
CA ASP A 552 18.40 6.88 -35.37
C ASP A 552 16.89 7.03 -35.69
N ASP A 553 16.64 7.61 -36.87
CA ASP A 553 15.27 7.78 -37.37
C ASP A 553 14.55 6.44 -37.62
N ALA A 554 15.28 5.35 -37.81
CA ALA A 554 14.67 4.03 -38.03
C ALA A 554 13.96 3.52 -36.77
N ARG A 555 14.67 3.56 -35.63
CA ARG A 555 14.06 3.20 -34.32
C ARG A 555 12.98 4.20 -33.93
N ALA A 556 13.21 5.49 -34.15
CA ALA A 556 12.23 6.52 -33.84
C ALA A 556 10.90 6.30 -34.59
N LEU A 557 10.94 5.92 -35.87
CA LEU A 557 9.74 5.63 -36.66
C LEU A 557 8.95 4.43 -36.14
N VAL A 558 9.62 3.36 -35.74
CA VAL A 558 8.93 2.19 -35.15
C VAL A 558 8.19 2.56 -33.88
N LEU A 559 8.83 3.35 -33.01
CA LEU A 559 8.26 3.75 -31.73
C LEU A 559 7.11 4.74 -31.89
N VAL A 560 7.25 5.74 -32.75
CA VAL A 560 6.19 6.74 -32.99
C VAL A 560 4.99 6.15 -33.74
N ASP A 561 5.19 5.20 -34.67
CA ASP A 561 4.09 4.46 -35.30
C ASP A 561 3.27 3.70 -34.24
N ARG A 562 3.96 3.05 -33.31
CA ARG A 562 3.29 2.35 -32.20
C ARG A 562 2.55 3.33 -31.28
N ALA A 563 3.14 4.48 -30.95
CA ALA A 563 2.49 5.54 -30.19
C ALA A 563 1.23 6.07 -30.91
N TYR A 564 1.32 6.29 -32.21
CA TYR A 564 0.20 6.73 -33.04
C TYR A 564 -0.95 5.71 -33.07
N ARG A 565 -0.65 4.41 -33.14
CA ARG A 565 -1.69 3.36 -33.07
C ARG A 565 -2.41 3.33 -31.72
N LEU A 566 -1.73 3.68 -30.64
CA LEU A 566 -2.35 3.77 -29.31
C LEU A 566 -3.23 5.02 -29.17
N GLN A 567 -2.80 6.14 -29.78
CA GLN A 567 -3.50 7.43 -29.71
C GLN A 567 -3.57 8.09 -31.09
N PRO A 568 -4.42 7.58 -31.99
CA PRO A 568 -4.48 8.03 -33.39
C PRO A 568 -5.07 9.43 -33.60
N LEU A 569 -5.60 10.06 -32.54
CA LEU A 569 -6.12 11.42 -32.53
C LEU A 569 -5.19 12.41 -31.78
N ASN A 570 -4.03 11.98 -31.33
CA ASN A 570 -3.08 12.84 -30.63
C ASN A 570 -2.27 13.69 -31.62
N ALA A 571 -2.62 14.97 -31.77
CA ALA A 571 -1.97 15.89 -32.68
C ALA A 571 -0.46 15.98 -32.50
N ALA A 572 0.04 16.00 -31.27
CA ALA A 572 1.47 16.09 -30.99
C ALA A 572 2.26 14.83 -31.44
N ILE A 573 1.63 13.65 -31.39
CA ILE A 573 2.20 12.41 -31.93
C ILE A 573 2.20 12.45 -33.44
N MET A 574 1.10 12.90 -34.07
CA MET A 574 0.97 13.01 -35.51
C MET A 574 1.97 13.99 -36.12
N GLU A 575 2.14 15.17 -35.53
CA GLU A 575 3.10 16.17 -35.98
C GLU A 575 4.54 15.66 -35.93
N PHE A 576 4.91 14.99 -34.80
CA PHE A 576 6.23 14.40 -34.67
C PHE A 576 6.45 13.25 -35.66
N TYR A 577 5.43 12.41 -35.88
CA TYR A 577 5.47 11.31 -36.83
C TYR A 577 5.62 11.87 -38.27
N ALA A 578 4.85 12.91 -38.63
CA ALA A 578 4.94 13.56 -39.91
C ALA A 578 6.36 14.14 -40.16
N ALA A 579 6.95 14.78 -39.15
CA ALA A 579 8.32 15.31 -39.26
C ALA A 579 9.35 14.20 -39.54
N LEU A 580 9.24 13.04 -38.90
CA LEU A 580 10.11 11.88 -39.15
C LEU A 580 9.90 11.28 -40.54
N LEU A 581 8.66 11.18 -41.01
CA LEU A 581 8.33 10.70 -42.37
C LEU A 581 8.91 11.62 -43.43
N GLU A 582 8.83 12.94 -43.22
CA GLU A 582 9.40 13.95 -44.15
C GLU A 582 10.92 13.83 -44.24
N ARG A 583 11.63 13.68 -43.11
CA ARG A 583 13.09 13.41 -43.07
C ARG A 583 13.47 12.17 -43.88
N ARG A 584 12.57 11.20 -43.98
CA ARG A 584 12.75 9.95 -44.76
C ARG A 584 12.17 10.02 -46.18
N GLY A 585 11.80 11.22 -46.66
CA GLY A 585 11.32 11.45 -48.00
C GLY A 585 9.87 11.02 -48.26
N LYS A 586 9.12 10.58 -47.24
CA LYS A 586 7.71 10.17 -47.36
C LYS A 586 6.76 11.37 -47.25
N ARG A 587 6.90 12.35 -48.16
CA ARG A 587 6.24 13.66 -48.08
C ARG A 587 4.72 13.59 -48.07
N GLN A 588 4.11 12.71 -48.91
CA GLN A 588 2.65 12.61 -48.98
C GLN A 588 2.07 12.13 -47.64
N ALA A 589 2.60 11.04 -47.08
CA ALA A 589 2.16 10.53 -45.79
C ALA A 589 2.37 11.53 -44.64
N ALA A 590 3.42 12.35 -44.70
CA ALA A 590 3.63 13.43 -43.76
C ALA A 590 2.57 14.54 -43.87
N ALA A 591 2.19 14.92 -45.09
CA ALA A 591 1.15 15.90 -45.34
C ALA A 591 -0.22 15.40 -44.84
N ASP A 592 -0.59 14.16 -45.15
CA ASP A 592 -1.84 13.54 -44.71
C ASP A 592 -1.99 13.55 -43.18
N LEU A 593 -0.89 13.26 -42.44
CA LEU A 593 -0.89 13.32 -40.98
C LEU A 593 -1.01 14.72 -40.42
N ARG A 594 -0.37 15.74 -41.06
CA ARG A 594 -0.50 17.14 -40.65
C ARG A 594 -1.91 17.68 -40.91
N ASP A 595 -2.50 17.34 -42.06
CA ASP A 595 -3.87 17.71 -42.36
C ASP A 595 -4.86 17.13 -41.35
N LYS A 596 -4.67 15.86 -40.99
CA LYS A 596 -5.43 15.21 -39.91
C LYS A 596 -5.22 15.89 -38.55
N ALA A 597 -3.99 16.22 -38.20
CA ALA A 597 -3.68 16.91 -36.93
C ALA A 597 -4.34 18.31 -36.90
N ALA A 598 -4.31 19.04 -38.01
CA ALA A 598 -4.94 20.36 -38.12
C ALA A 598 -6.48 20.33 -38.04
N GLN A 599 -7.11 19.24 -38.46
CA GLN A 599 -8.56 19.05 -38.32
C GLN A 599 -8.98 18.78 -36.88
N ILE A 600 -8.14 18.13 -36.09
CA ILE A 600 -8.40 17.80 -34.69
C ILE A 600 -8.12 19.00 -33.76
N GLY A 601 -7.19 19.87 -34.13
CA GLY A 601 -6.82 21.08 -33.37
C GLY A 601 -7.76 22.29 -33.56
N ARG A 602 -8.81 22.14 -34.36
CA ARG A 602 -9.86 23.12 -34.56
C ARG A 602 -11.10 22.78 -33.73
#